data_11d3eba70915de6c970cc2d2e61b7907
#
_entry.id   11d3eba70915de6c970cc2d2e61b7907
#
_cell.length_a   1.000
_cell.length_b   1.000
_cell.length_c   1.000
_cell.angle_alpha   90.00
_cell.angle_beta   90.00
_cell.angle_gamma   90.00
#
_symmetry.space_group_name_H-M   'P 1'
#
loop_
_entity.id
_entity.type
_entity.pdbx_description
1 polymer ?
#
loop_
_entity_poly.entity_id
_entity_poly.type
_entity_poly.pdbx_seq_one_letter_code
_entity_poly.pdbx_strand_id
1 'polypeptide(L)'
;MPKSGLVSSHRRFDCDLGVRQTPVTMANNPRHEFGGPWTEIKLDAISEYLWFYQQALKRKGFETWYVDAFAGTGERNAKVMKGGIFEEEPIEEVEAVLAGSAKRALSIDPPFSHYWFSEQRPTRVKALEALRNDYQSDIIVRQGDANEQLHILFSSAPWANDRDSWKQRAVVFLDPYGMSVGFDTLRLLAETKRVDVWYLFPRKAVIQQLANKASGIDDDKRASLNRIFGCDDWEERFYKAQPAQGSLFGDPVNPESVRMATGAEIAAFARERFGGIFAYVSDPLPLLINGRDFFELYCLSNNPPAIDLIKRGVEHVVKKYTPASHRRSAP
;
A
#
# COMPACT_ATOMS: atom_id res chain seq x y z
N MET A 1 -63.47 -27.29 15.22
CA MET A 1 -62.00 -27.42 15.07
C MET A 1 -61.53 -26.74 13.76
N PRO A 2 -60.89 -25.61 13.78
CA PRO A 2 -60.16 -25.11 12.60
C PRO A 2 -58.67 -25.16 12.86
N LYS A 3 -57.94 -25.56 11.80
CA LYS A 3 -56.48 -25.64 11.70
C LYS A 3 -55.89 -24.25 11.55
N SER A 4 -54.97 -23.87 12.44
CA SER A 4 -54.18 -22.67 12.34
C SER A 4 -52.95 -22.92 11.47
N GLY A 5 -52.90 -22.25 10.30
CA GLY A 5 -51.72 -22.20 9.47
C GLY A 5 -50.70 -21.20 10.01
N LEU A 6 -49.45 -21.64 10.20
CA LEU A 6 -48.31 -20.78 10.47
C LEU A 6 -47.88 -20.12 9.15
N VAL A 7 -48.02 -18.81 9.08
CA VAL A 7 -47.46 -17.98 8.01
C VAL A 7 -46.08 -17.53 8.47
N SER A 8 -45.05 -18.06 7.82
CA SER A 8 -43.63 -17.62 7.95
C SER A 8 -43.46 -16.27 7.27
N SER A 9 -43.38 -15.21 8.05
CA SER A 9 -43.03 -13.89 7.54
C SER A 9 -41.52 -13.74 7.42
N HIS A 10 -40.99 -13.91 6.21
CA HIS A 10 -39.66 -13.47 5.87
C HIS A 10 -39.63 -11.93 5.82
N ARG A 11 -39.16 -11.28 6.87
CA ARG A 11 -38.82 -9.86 6.80
C ARG A 11 -37.49 -9.73 6.05
N ARG A 12 -37.56 -9.24 4.82
CA ARG A 12 -36.44 -8.65 4.14
C ARG A 12 -36.07 -7.38 4.90
N PHE A 13 -34.85 -7.31 5.41
CA PHE A 13 -34.28 -6.07 5.88
C PHE A 13 -33.76 -5.32 4.67
N ASP A 14 -34.58 -4.49 4.07
CA ASP A 14 -34.13 -3.43 3.18
C ASP A 14 -33.51 -2.34 4.06
N CYS A 15 -32.18 -2.33 4.16
CA CYS A 15 -31.43 -1.19 4.67
C CYS A 15 -31.33 -0.14 3.57
N ASP A 16 -32.37 0.64 3.41
CA ASP A 16 -32.32 1.88 2.64
C ASP A 16 -31.58 2.93 3.48
N LEU A 17 -30.26 2.98 3.31
CA LEU A 17 -29.42 4.04 3.86
C LEU A 17 -29.62 5.29 2.99
N GLY A 18 -30.72 5.99 3.27
CA GLY A 18 -30.98 7.33 2.77
C GLY A 18 -29.88 8.30 3.25
N VAL A 19 -28.75 8.29 2.58
CA VAL A 19 -27.70 9.29 2.76
C VAL A 19 -28.16 10.57 2.11
N ARG A 20 -28.81 11.46 2.89
CA ARG A 20 -28.90 12.87 2.53
C ARG A 20 -27.47 13.43 2.53
N GLN A 21 -26.89 13.53 1.36
CA GLN A 21 -25.69 14.32 1.13
C GLN A 21 -26.05 15.79 1.38
N THR A 22 -25.75 16.31 2.56
CA THR A 22 -25.53 17.74 2.70
C THR A 22 -24.24 18.06 1.95
N PRO A 23 -24.25 18.93 0.93
CA PRO A 23 -23.02 19.35 0.31
C PRO A 23 -22.24 20.16 1.36
N VAL A 24 -21.15 19.57 1.86
CA VAL A 24 -20.11 20.36 2.52
C VAL A 24 -19.55 21.26 1.43
N THR A 25 -19.97 22.50 1.43
CA THR A 25 -19.38 23.56 0.62
C THR A 25 -17.95 23.71 1.08
N MET A 26 -17.03 23.02 0.41
CA MET A 26 -15.62 23.28 0.53
C MET A 26 -15.40 24.74 0.11
N ALA A 27 -15.08 25.59 1.07
CA ALA A 27 -14.60 26.92 0.79
C ALA A 27 -13.45 26.81 -0.21
N ASN A 28 -13.50 27.60 -1.28
CA ASN A 28 -12.43 27.77 -2.26
C ASN A 28 -11.18 28.26 -1.54
N ASN A 29 -10.39 27.34 -1.02
CA ASN A 29 -9.01 27.60 -0.64
C ASN A 29 -8.18 27.52 -1.92
N PRO A 30 -7.28 28.47 -2.21
CA PRO A 30 -6.40 28.37 -3.36
C PRO A 30 -5.67 27.05 -3.25
N ARG A 31 -5.83 26.18 -4.26
CA ARG A 31 -5.13 24.90 -4.37
C ARG A 31 -3.65 25.20 -4.40
N HIS A 32 -2.97 25.00 -3.30
CA HIS A 32 -1.55 24.73 -3.32
C HIS A 32 -1.40 23.33 -3.91
N GLU A 33 -0.98 23.25 -5.17
CA GLU A 33 -0.64 22.00 -5.84
C GLU A 33 0.65 21.44 -5.21
N PHE A 34 0.54 20.77 -4.07
CA PHE A 34 1.63 20.05 -3.42
C PHE A 34 1.58 18.60 -3.87
N GLY A 35 2.59 18.15 -4.61
CA GLY A 35 2.67 16.82 -5.19
C GLY A 35 1.91 16.70 -6.51
N GLY A 36 2.32 15.74 -7.36
CA GLY A 36 1.62 15.51 -8.62
C GLY A 36 0.20 14.95 -8.40
N PRO A 37 -0.68 15.00 -9.42
CA PRO A 37 -2.08 14.50 -9.32
C PRO A 37 -2.22 13.08 -8.75
N TRP A 38 -1.22 12.24 -8.92
CA TRP A 38 -1.19 10.88 -8.41
C TRP A 38 -1.08 10.82 -6.87
N THR A 39 -0.41 11.79 -6.26
CA THR A 39 -0.29 11.88 -4.79
C THR A 39 -1.64 12.17 -4.15
N GLU A 40 -2.39 13.12 -4.71
CA GLU A 40 -3.74 13.43 -4.23
C GLU A 40 -4.67 12.23 -4.39
N ILE A 41 -4.65 11.56 -5.56
CA ILE A 41 -5.44 10.35 -5.81
C ILE A 41 -5.13 9.27 -4.76
N LYS A 42 -3.84 9.05 -4.47
CA LYS A 42 -3.39 8.09 -3.45
C LYS A 42 -3.95 8.45 -2.07
N LEU A 43 -3.75 9.68 -1.65
CA LEU A 43 -4.16 10.14 -0.32
C LEU A 43 -5.69 10.17 -0.16
N ASP A 44 -6.41 10.55 -1.20
CA ASP A 44 -7.88 10.51 -1.21
C ASP A 44 -8.41 9.08 -1.11
N ALA A 45 -7.82 8.15 -1.88
CA ALA A 45 -8.18 6.74 -1.84
C ALA A 45 -7.96 6.12 -0.45
N ILE A 46 -6.81 6.41 0.17
CA ILE A 46 -6.51 5.95 1.52
C ILE A 46 -7.49 6.58 2.53
N SER A 47 -7.71 7.90 2.49
CA SER A 47 -8.61 8.58 3.42
C SER A 47 -10.04 8.03 3.35
N GLU A 48 -10.55 7.74 2.15
CA GLU A 48 -11.89 7.16 1.97
C GLU A 48 -11.97 5.75 2.55
N TYR A 49 -10.92 4.93 2.36
CA TYR A 49 -10.87 3.62 3.00
C TYR A 49 -10.77 3.71 4.52
N LEU A 50 -9.96 4.61 5.07
CA LEU A 50 -9.84 4.82 6.52
C LEU A 50 -11.19 5.20 7.13
N TRP A 51 -11.93 6.09 6.48
CA TRP A 51 -13.28 6.43 6.90
C TRP A 51 -14.21 5.22 6.89
N PHE A 52 -14.24 4.48 5.77
CA PHE A 52 -15.04 3.25 5.66
C PHE A 52 -14.69 2.25 6.75
N TYR A 53 -13.40 2.03 6.99
CA TYR A 53 -12.88 1.12 8.01
C TYR A 53 -13.37 1.50 9.40
N GLN A 54 -13.26 2.76 9.78
CA GLN A 54 -13.72 3.25 11.06
C GLN A 54 -15.26 3.16 11.22
N GLN A 55 -16.02 3.46 10.16
CA GLN A 55 -17.47 3.26 10.20
C GLN A 55 -17.85 1.77 10.39
N ALA A 56 -17.12 0.86 9.72
CA ALA A 56 -17.38 -0.58 9.81
C ALA A 56 -17.08 -1.15 11.22
N LEU A 57 -16.10 -0.59 11.92
CA LEU A 57 -15.69 -1.03 13.26
C LEU A 57 -16.38 -0.25 14.39
N LYS A 58 -17.09 0.84 14.08
CA LYS A 58 -17.83 1.62 15.05
C LYS A 58 -18.74 0.70 15.89
N ARG A 59 -18.67 0.78 17.21
CA ARG A 59 -19.45 -0.02 18.17
C ARG A 59 -19.11 -1.52 18.21
N LYS A 60 -17.96 -1.94 17.65
CA LYS A 60 -17.52 -3.35 17.71
C LYS A 60 -16.60 -3.64 18.91
N GLY A 61 -16.18 -2.61 19.65
CA GLY A 61 -15.31 -2.75 20.82
C GLY A 61 -13.87 -3.14 20.49
N PHE A 62 -13.43 -2.84 19.26
CA PHE A 62 -12.04 -3.01 18.85
C PHE A 62 -11.22 -1.75 19.16
N GLU A 63 -9.94 -1.97 19.48
CA GLU A 63 -8.89 -0.96 19.52
C GLU A 63 -8.34 -0.80 18.10
N THR A 64 -8.53 0.37 17.49
CA THR A 64 -8.18 0.59 16.10
C THR A 64 -6.88 1.38 15.97
N TRP A 65 -5.99 0.95 15.09
CA TRP A 65 -4.68 1.53 14.83
C TRP A 65 -4.59 2.01 13.39
N TYR A 66 -4.11 3.23 13.20
CA TYR A 66 -3.55 3.67 11.94
C TYR A 66 -2.04 3.64 12.05
N VAL A 67 -1.39 2.90 11.16
CA VAL A 67 0.06 2.72 11.14
C VAL A 67 0.60 3.22 9.81
N ASP A 68 1.39 4.29 9.83
CA ASP A 68 2.13 4.78 8.68
C ASP A 68 3.62 4.53 8.92
N ALA A 69 4.14 3.49 8.28
CA ALA A 69 5.51 3.03 8.51
C ALA A 69 6.56 3.86 7.75
N PHE A 70 6.11 4.70 6.83
CA PHE A 70 6.96 5.57 6.01
C PHE A 70 6.53 7.03 6.12
N ALA A 71 6.08 7.44 7.31
CA ALA A 71 5.50 8.73 7.59
C ALA A 71 6.54 9.85 7.52
N GLY A 72 6.99 10.19 6.35
CA GLY A 72 8.00 11.23 6.17
C GLY A 72 9.08 10.92 5.14
N THR A 73 8.98 9.78 4.45
CA THR A 73 10.00 9.35 3.49
C THR A 73 9.90 10.08 2.16
N GLY A 74 10.35 11.31 2.08
CA GLY A 74 10.36 12.06 0.81
C GLY A 74 11.75 12.47 0.33
N GLU A 75 12.83 12.06 0.96
CA GLU A 75 14.16 12.41 0.47
C GLU A 75 15.03 11.22 0.15
N ARG A 76 15.63 11.33 -1.02
CA ARG A 76 16.66 10.47 -1.55
C ARG A 76 17.93 10.49 -0.71
N ASN A 77 18.56 9.34 -0.55
CA ASN A 77 20.02 9.31 -0.59
C ASN A 77 20.42 9.68 -2.02
N ALA A 78 20.72 10.95 -2.25
CA ALA A 78 21.12 11.51 -3.55
C ALA A 78 22.36 10.84 -4.17
N LYS A 79 22.96 9.86 -3.51
CA LYS A 79 24.11 9.08 -3.99
C LYS A 79 23.75 7.83 -4.80
N VAL A 80 22.50 7.35 -4.78
CA VAL A 80 22.17 6.03 -5.37
C VAL A 80 21.36 6.13 -6.67
N MET A 81 20.77 7.28 -7.01
CA MET A 81 20.02 7.40 -8.26
C MET A 81 20.34 8.70 -9.01
N LYS A 82 21.51 8.77 -9.63
CA LYS A 82 21.75 9.70 -10.74
C LYS A 82 20.80 9.30 -11.88
N GLY A 83 19.76 10.12 -12.16
CA GLY A 83 18.85 9.96 -13.29
C GLY A 83 17.40 9.61 -12.96
N GLY A 84 16.91 9.81 -11.74
CA GLY A 84 15.49 9.62 -11.37
C GLY A 84 14.65 10.90 -11.49
N ILE A 85 13.37 10.75 -11.84
CA ILE A 85 12.39 11.83 -12.09
C ILE A 85 12.16 12.78 -10.87
N PHE A 86 12.68 12.42 -9.69
CA PHE A 86 12.50 13.17 -8.45
C PHE A 86 13.68 14.10 -8.09
N GLU A 87 14.65 14.34 -9.00
CA GLU A 87 15.79 15.21 -8.71
C GLU A 87 15.42 16.70 -8.61
N GLU A 88 14.21 17.08 -9.02
CA GLU A 88 13.76 18.46 -9.15
C GLU A 88 12.68 18.89 -8.14
N GLU A 89 12.19 18.00 -7.26
CA GLU A 89 11.17 18.41 -6.30
C GLU A 89 11.79 19.11 -5.07
N PRO A 90 11.37 20.35 -4.75
CA PRO A 90 11.85 21.07 -3.58
C PRO A 90 11.56 20.34 -2.27
N ILE A 91 12.49 20.39 -1.32
CA ILE A 91 12.38 19.75 0.01
C ILE A 91 11.10 20.18 0.75
N GLU A 92 10.68 21.44 0.60
CA GLU A 92 9.49 22.01 1.20
C GLU A 92 8.19 21.38 0.69
N GLU A 93 8.13 20.99 -0.59
CA GLU A 93 6.95 20.31 -1.17
C GLU A 93 6.78 18.92 -0.60
N VAL A 94 7.87 18.21 -0.38
CA VAL A 94 7.87 16.88 0.20
C VAL A 94 7.40 16.93 1.65
N GLU A 95 7.86 17.88 2.45
CA GLU A 95 7.41 18.06 3.85
C GLU A 95 5.93 18.39 3.94
N ALA A 96 5.40 19.20 3.02
CA ALA A 96 3.98 19.53 2.97
C ALA A 96 3.09 18.33 2.61
N VAL A 97 3.53 17.47 1.69
CA VAL A 97 2.81 16.22 1.33
C VAL A 97 2.76 15.25 2.51
N LEU A 98 3.86 15.12 3.25
CA LEU A 98 3.98 14.22 4.39
C LEU A 98 3.13 14.67 5.58
N ALA A 99 3.20 15.97 5.91
CA ALA A 99 2.27 16.55 6.89
C ALA A 99 0.81 16.36 6.43
N GLY A 100 0.56 16.30 5.12
CA GLY A 100 -0.75 16.03 4.53
C GLY A 100 -1.29 14.64 4.82
N SER A 101 -0.49 13.57 4.68
CA SER A 101 -0.94 12.18 4.91
C SER A 101 -1.31 11.93 6.37
N ALA A 102 -0.43 12.32 7.31
CA ALA A 102 -0.69 12.20 8.74
C ALA A 102 -1.92 13.00 9.19
N LYS A 103 -2.02 14.27 8.75
CA LYS A 103 -3.17 15.13 9.08
C LYS A 103 -4.48 14.58 8.50
N ARG A 104 -4.47 14.04 7.29
CA ARG A 104 -5.67 13.40 6.71
C ARG A 104 -6.13 12.22 7.54
N ALA A 105 -5.20 11.35 7.97
CA ALA A 105 -5.53 10.22 8.84
C ALA A 105 -6.07 10.69 10.20
N LEU A 106 -5.44 11.70 10.82
CA LEU A 106 -5.86 12.28 12.09
C LEU A 106 -7.22 13.01 12.02
N SER A 107 -7.66 13.39 10.83
CA SER A 107 -8.95 14.07 10.59
C SER A 107 -10.10 13.10 10.32
N ILE A 108 -9.87 11.79 10.35
CA ILE A 108 -10.93 10.78 10.13
C ILE A 108 -11.89 10.76 11.33
N ASP A 109 -13.19 10.79 11.06
CA ASP A 109 -14.26 10.68 12.07
C ASP A 109 -15.13 9.43 11.83
N PRO A 110 -15.27 8.54 12.82
CA PRO A 110 -14.62 8.56 14.13
C PRO A 110 -13.11 8.31 14.05
N PRO A 111 -12.33 8.86 15.03
CA PRO A 111 -10.89 8.73 15.02
C PRO A 111 -10.45 7.28 15.35
N PHE A 112 -9.22 6.95 14.95
CA PHE A 112 -8.56 5.74 15.42
C PHE A 112 -8.22 5.85 16.90
N SER A 113 -8.15 4.71 17.60
CA SER A 113 -7.71 4.68 19.00
C SER A 113 -6.25 5.07 19.13
N HIS A 114 -5.43 4.64 18.16
CA HIS A 114 -3.99 4.87 18.16
C HIS A 114 -3.51 5.24 16.75
N TYR A 115 -2.56 6.17 16.69
CA TYR A 115 -1.82 6.53 15.47
C TYR A 115 -0.35 6.25 15.70
N TRP A 116 0.25 5.46 14.82
CA TRP A 116 1.64 5.09 14.91
C TRP A 116 2.37 5.47 13.63
N PHE A 117 3.43 6.25 13.78
CA PHE A 117 4.24 6.78 12.69
C PHE A 117 5.70 6.36 12.85
N SER A 118 6.34 5.92 11.75
CA SER A 118 7.79 5.70 11.71
C SER A 118 8.45 6.58 10.68
N GLU A 119 9.60 7.16 11.05
CA GLU A 119 10.41 8.01 10.20
C GLU A 119 11.88 7.86 10.58
N GLN A 120 12.77 7.86 9.60
CA GLN A 120 14.22 7.75 9.82
C GLN A 120 14.86 9.08 10.21
N ARG A 121 14.36 10.22 9.68
CA ARG A 121 15.00 11.53 9.83
C ARG A 121 14.55 12.24 11.11
N PRO A 122 15.52 12.66 11.95
CA PRO A 122 15.20 13.33 13.22
C PRO A 122 14.35 14.60 13.06
N THR A 123 14.56 15.37 12.00
CA THR A 123 13.81 16.61 11.76
C THR A 123 12.33 16.32 11.48
N ARG A 124 12.02 15.27 10.75
CA ARG A 124 10.66 14.86 10.43
C ARG A 124 9.99 14.15 11.59
N VAL A 125 10.74 13.37 12.35
CA VAL A 125 10.26 12.81 13.62
C VAL A 125 9.73 13.95 14.50
N LYS A 126 10.49 15.04 14.66
CA LYS A 126 10.04 16.22 15.42
C LYS A 126 8.76 16.85 14.84
N ALA A 127 8.65 16.93 13.50
CA ALA A 127 7.44 17.46 12.87
C ALA A 127 6.22 16.56 13.12
N LEU A 128 6.38 15.24 13.10
CA LEU A 128 5.31 14.29 13.45
C LEU A 128 4.95 14.37 14.93
N GLU A 129 5.93 14.52 15.82
CA GLU A 129 5.70 14.71 17.24
C GLU A 129 4.94 16.00 17.55
N ALA A 130 5.17 17.06 16.78
CA ALA A 130 4.46 18.32 16.92
C ALA A 130 2.96 18.21 16.67
N LEU A 131 2.50 17.21 15.88
CA LEU A 131 1.08 16.96 15.66
C LEU A 131 0.31 16.67 16.94
N ARG A 132 0.97 16.20 18.01
CA ARG A 132 0.37 16.00 19.33
C ARG A 132 -0.19 17.29 19.93
N ASN A 133 0.31 18.44 19.50
CA ASN A 133 -0.18 19.73 19.99
C ASN A 133 -1.52 20.11 19.34
N ASP A 134 -1.76 19.62 18.12
CA ASP A 134 -2.93 19.98 17.33
C ASP A 134 -4.07 18.96 17.45
N TYR A 135 -3.75 17.72 17.87
CA TYR A 135 -4.69 16.60 17.93
C TYR A 135 -4.66 15.92 19.30
N GLN A 136 -5.85 15.73 19.89
CA GLN A 136 -6.01 15.02 21.18
C GLN A 136 -6.08 13.49 20.98
N SER A 137 -5.26 12.97 20.11
CA SER A 137 -5.20 11.55 19.77
C SER A 137 -3.96 10.91 20.36
N ASP A 138 -4.00 9.60 20.59
CA ASP A 138 -2.81 8.85 20.99
C ASP A 138 -1.87 8.67 19.80
N ILE A 139 -0.88 9.55 19.70
CA ILE A 139 0.09 9.59 18.60
C ILE A 139 1.43 9.05 19.11
N ILE A 140 1.86 7.96 18.50
CA ILE A 140 3.13 7.28 18.77
C ILE A 140 4.06 7.52 17.59
N VAL A 141 5.21 8.14 17.80
CA VAL A 141 6.23 8.34 16.76
C VAL A 141 7.48 7.53 17.12
N ARG A 142 8.03 6.84 16.12
CA ARG A 142 9.25 6.04 16.24
C ARG A 142 10.26 6.48 15.19
N GLN A 143 11.50 6.65 15.63
CA GLN A 143 12.61 6.89 14.72
C GLN A 143 13.29 5.58 14.38
N GLY A 144 13.45 5.27 13.07
CA GLY A 144 14.17 4.09 12.62
C GLY A 144 13.77 3.59 11.24
N ASP A 145 14.33 2.45 10.86
CA ASP A 145 13.94 1.75 9.64
C ASP A 145 12.51 1.20 9.76
N ALA A 146 11.72 1.40 8.73
CA ALA A 146 10.30 1.02 8.72
C ALA A 146 10.08 -0.48 8.97
N ASN A 147 10.89 -1.35 8.33
CA ASN A 147 10.74 -2.80 8.49
C ASN A 147 11.07 -3.22 9.94
N GLU A 148 12.16 -2.69 10.49
CA GLU A 148 12.55 -2.97 11.88
C GLU A 148 11.49 -2.48 12.87
N GLN A 149 11.00 -1.25 12.68
CA GLN A 149 10.00 -0.65 13.56
C GLN A 149 8.65 -1.38 13.50
N LEU A 150 8.24 -1.86 12.32
CA LEU A 150 7.06 -2.72 12.18
C LEU A 150 7.26 -4.08 12.86
N HIS A 151 8.45 -4.67 12.75
CA HIS A 151 8.77 -5.89 13.47
C HIS A 151 8.66 -5.71 14.99
N ILE A 152 9.20 -4.62 15.52
CA ILE A 152 9.09 -4.29 16.95
C ILE A 152 7.63 -4.12 17.37
N LEU A 153 6.84 -3.35 16.58
CA LEU A 153 5.43 -3.09 16.90
C LEU A 153 4.63 -4.40 16.95
N PHE A 154 4.66 -5.20 15.88
CA PHE A 154 3.80 -6.37 15.75
C PHE A 154 4.29 -7.61 16.49
N SER A 155 5.55 -7.61 16.95
CA SER A 155 6.11 -8.65 17.83
C SER A 155 6.01 -8.31 19.31
N SER A 156 5.44 -7.16 19.67
CA SER A 156 5.29 -6.70 21.06
C SER A 156 3.81 -6.62 21.45
N ALA A 157 3.54 -6.44 22.75
CA ALA A 157 2.19 -6.11 23.22
C ALA A 157 1.72 -4.78 22.62
N PRO A 158 0.44 -4.62 22.28
CA PRO A 158 -0.65 -5.58 22.50
C PRO A 158 -0.85 -6.58 21.35
N TRP A 159 0.06 -6.65 20.36
CA TRP A 159 -0.11 -7.45 19.14
C TRP A 159 0.29 -8.92 19.33
N ALA A 160 1.40 -9.15 20.03
CA ALA A 160 1.95 -10.50 20.24
C ALA A 160 1.67 -10.98 21.66
N ASN A 161 1.09 -12.18 21.77
CA ASN A 161 0.91 -12.92 23.04
C ASN A 161 0.24 -12.13 24.19
N ASP A 162 -0.51 -11.08 23.85
CA ASP A 162 -1.24 -10.28 24.81
C ASP A 162 -2.68 -10.81 24.95
N ARG A 163 -3.23 -10.72 26.20
CA ARG A 163 -4.61 -11.12 26.48
C ARG A 163 -5.60 -10.35 25.60
N ASP A 164 -5.31 -9.10 25.28
CA ASP A 164 -6.16 -8.20 24.51
C ASP A 164 -5.77 -8.10 23.03
N SER A 165 -4.83 -8.93 22.57
CA SER A 165 -4.40 -8.94 21.17
C SER A 165 -5.54 -9.16 20.18
N TRP A 166 -6.58 -9.91 20.58
CA TRP A 166 -7.75 -10.17 19.75
C TRP A 166 -8.61 -8.92 19.49
N LYS A 167 -8.52 -7.89 20.34
CA LYS A 167 -9.21 -6.61 20.17
C LYS A 167 -8.53 -5.71 19.15
N GLN A 168 -7.25 -5.92 18.89
CA GLN A 168 -6.46 -5.04 18.04
C GLN A 168 -6.85 -5.18 16.56
N ARG A 169 -7.03 -4.06 15.87
CA ARG A 169 -7.26 -3.97 14.44
C ARG A 169 -6.46 -2.82 13.87
N ALA A 170 -5.78 -3.02 12.73
CA ALA A 170 -5.01 -1.94 12.13
C ALA A 170 -5.26 -1.80 10.64
N VAL A 171 -5.12 -0.57 10.17
CA VAL A 171 -4.77 -0.26 8.79
C VAL A 171 -3.30 0.17 8.78
N VAL A 172 -2.47 -0.57 8.05
CA VAL A 172 -1.05 -0.26 7.84
C VAL A 172 -0.88 0.33 6.45
N PHE A 173 -0.35 1.53 6.37
CA PHE A 173 0.00 2.18 5.12
C PHE A 173 1.50 2.06 4.89
N LEU A 174 1.87 1.46 3.76
CA LEU A 174 3.24 1.28 3.30
C LEU A 174 3.43 2.10 2.03
N ASP A 175 4.02 3.29 2.18
CA ASP A 175 4.38 4.21 1.10
C ASP A 175 5.91 4.31 0.96
N PRO A 176 6.56 3.22 0.52
CA PRO A 176 8.01 3.14 0.56
C PRO A 176 8.67 4.06 -0.46
N TYR A 177 9.83 4.57 -0.10
CA TYR A 177 10.76 5.07 -1.08
C TYR A 177 11.42 3.90 -1.84
N GLY A 178 11.21 3.84 -3.15
CA GLY A 178 11.76 2.76 -3.97
C GLY A 178 11.32 1.37 -3.49
N MET A 179 12.24 0.43 -3.38
CA MET A 179 12.00 -0.97 -3.04
C MET A 179 12.31 -1.28 -1.57
N SER A 180 12.03 -0.35 -0.63
CA SER A 180 12.44 -0.48 0.77
C SER A 180 11.60 -1.44 1.62
N VAL A 181 10.38 -1.79 1.20
CA VAL A 181 9.57 -2.80 1.91
C VAL A 181 10.10 -4.19 1.59
N GLY A 182 10.48 -4.93 2.64
CA GLY A 182 10.85 -6.35 2.54
C GLY A 182 9.62 -7.25 2.53
N PHE A 183 9.69 -8.37 1.80
CA PHE A 183 8.61 -9.35 1.76
C PHE A 183 8.36 -9.99 3.14
N ASP A 184 9.40 -10.12 3.97
CA ASP A 184 9.27 -10.63 5.34
C ASP A 184 8.42 -9.71 6.23
N THR A 185 8.48 -8.40 5.99
CA THR A 185 7.58 -7.44 6.64
C THR A 185 6.12 -7.70 6.23
N LEU A 186 5.85 -7.95 4.95
CA LEU A 186 4.51 -8.31 4.49
C LEU A 186 4.03 -9.62 5.12
N ARG A 187 4.93 -10.62 5.24
CA ARG A 187 4.63 -11.90 5.90
C ARG A 187 4.27 -11.72 7.37
N LEU A 188 5.05 -10.94 8.10
CA LEU A 188 4.75 -10.58 9.49
C LEU A 188 3.35 -9.97 9.63
N LEU A 189 3.01 -9.01 8.77
CA LEU A 189 1.70 -8.35 8.79
C LEU A 189 0.56 -9.34 8.48
N ALA A 190 0.77 -10.23 7.50
CA ALA A 190 -0.20 -11.27 7.14
C ALA A 190 -0.47 -12.26 8.28
N GLU A 191 0.57 -12.62 9.03
CA GLU A 191 0.49 -13.56 10.16
C GLU A 191 -0.36 -13.03 11.32
N THR A 192 -0.48 -11.72 11.47
CA THR A 192 -1.33 -11.12 12.50
C THR A 192 -2.81 -11.46 12.31
N LYS A 193 -3.28 -11.64 11.06
CA LYS A 193 -4.70 -11.85 10.68
C LYS A 193 -5.67 -10.77 11.17
N ARG A 194 -5.14 -9.58 11.49
CA ARG A 194 -5.88 -8.45 12.10
C ARG A 194 -5.57 -7.11 11.47
N VAL A 195 -4.80 -7.14 10.37
CA VAL A 195 -4.25 -5.97 9.72
C VAL A 195 -4.71 -5.93 8.27
N ASP A 196 -5.17 -4.77 7.81
CA ASP A 196 -5.35 -4.45 6.42
C ASP A 196 -4.17 -3.59 5.96
N VAL A 197 -3.45 -4.04 4.95
CA VAL A 197 -2.24 -3.38 4.46
C VAL A 197 -2.54 -2.65 3.15
N TRP A 198 -2.34 -1.35 3.11
CA TRP A 198 -2.30 -0.57 1.89
C TRP A 198 -0.86 -0.39 1.47
N TYR A 199 -0.47 -1.09 0.43
CA TYR A 199 0.92 -1.13 -0.06
C TYR A 199 1.06 -0.47 -1.42
N LEU A 200 1.83 0.61 -1.45
CA LEU A 200 2.24 1.26 -2.70
C LEU A 200 3.42 0.50 -3.31
N PHE A 201 3.09 -0.47 -4.17
CA PHE A 201 4.10 -1.28 -4.86
C PHE A 201 4.84 -0.43 -5.90
N PRO A 202 6.16 -0.34 -5.85
CA PRO A 202 6.97 0.54 -6.70
C PRO A 202 7.26 -0.11 -8.06
N ARG A 203 6.21 -0.36 -8.85
CA ARG A 203 6.29 -1.09 -10.14
C ARG A 203 7.41 -0.58 -11.04
N LYS A 204 7.52 0.75 -11.20
CA LYS A 204 8.55 1.36 -12.06
C LYS A 204 9.96 1.09 -11.54
N ALA A 205 10.18 1.21 -10.24
CA ALA A 205 11.47 0.95 -9.64
C ALA A 205 11.90 -0.52 -9.82
N VAL A 206 10.98 -1.47 -9.62
CA VAL A 206 11.22 -2.90 -9.86
C VAL A 206 11.63 -3.15 -11.31
N ILE A 207 10.87 -2.61 -12.28
CA ILE A 207 11.18 -2.78 -13.71
C ILE A 207 12.55 -2.18 -14.06
N GLN A 208 12.95 -1.08 -13.42
CA GLN A 208 14.26 -0.44 -13.65
C GLN A 208 15.44 -1.27 -13.11
N GLN A 209 15.25 -2.09 -12.07
CA GLN A 209 16.26 -3.02 -11.57
C GLN A 209 16.44 -4.24 -12.49
N LEU A 210 15.39 -4.61 -13.22
CA LEU A 210 15.41 -5.72 -14.16
C LEU A 210 16.04 -5.27 -15.49
N ALA A 211 17.33 -5.53 -15.66
CA ALA A 211 18.03 -5.24 -16.90
C ALA A 211 17.46 -6.05 -18.09
N ASN A 212 17.69 -5.61 -19.33
CA ASN A 212 17.24 -6.38 -20.50
C ASN A 212 17.96 -7.74 -20.62
N LYS A 213 19.22 -7.80 -20.19
CA LYS A 213 20.04 -9.00 -20.14
C LYS A 213 20.29 -9.39 -18.69
N ALA A 214 20.21 -10.67 -18.35
CA ALA A 214 20.43 -11.14 -16.99
C ALA A 214 21.83 -10.78 -16.45
N SER A 215 22.83 -10.75 -17.33
CA SER A 215 24.20 -10.33 -17.01
C SER A 215 24.32 -8.86 -16.55
N GLY A 216 23.32 -8.04 -16.82
CA GLY A 216 23.23 -6.65 -16.35
C GLY A 216 22.65 -6.47 -14.95
N ILE A 217 22.30 -7.58 -14.28
CA ILE A 217 21.80 -7.60 -12.90
C ILE A 217 22.97 -7.93 -11.98
N ASP A 218 23.48 -6.91 -11.30
CA ASP A 218 24.49 -7.07 -10.27
C ASP A 218 23.90 -7.66 -8.97
N ASP A 219 24.75 -8.03 -8.02
CA ASP A 219 24.36 -8.67 -6.77
C ASP A 219 23.45 -7.77 -5.91
N ASP A 220 23.65 -6.46 -5.92
CA ASP A 220 22.84 -5.49 -5.17
C ASP A 220 21.41 -5.43 -5.73
N LYS A 221 21.27 -5.40 -7.06
CA LYS A 221 19.94 -5.45 -7.71
C LYS A 221 19.26 -6.78 -7.44
N ARG A 222 19.99 -7.90 -7.52
CA ARG A 222 19.48 -9.24 -7.23
C ARG A 222 18.98 -9.33 -5.79
N ALA A 223 19.78 -8.89 -4.82
CA ALA A 223 19.40 -8.86 -3.41
C ALA A 223 18.15 -7.99 -3.18
N SER A 224 18.05 -6.85 -3.86
CA SER A 224 16.87 -5.97 -3.77
C SER A 224 15.62 -6.61 -4.37
N LEU A 225 15.73 -7.30 -5.50
CA LEU A 225 14.63 -8.04 -6.14
C LEU A 225 14.21 -9.24 -5.29
N ASN A 226 15.16 -10.02 -4.77
CA ASN A 226 14.87 -11.13 -3.86
C ASN A 226 14.15 -10.64 -2.61
N ARG A 227 14.55 -9.50 -2.06
CA ARG A 227 13.93 -8.92 -0.87
C ARG A 227 12.48 -8.48 -1.13
N ILE A 228 12.18 -7.83 -2.26
CA ILE A 228 10.82 -7.33 -2.54
C ILE A 228 9.86 -8.46 -2.96
N PHE A 229 10.34 -9.49 -3.65
CA PHE A 229 9.53 -10.64 -4.07
C PHE A 229 9.50 -11.76 -3.03
N GLY A 230 10.46 -11.79 -2.09
CA GLY A 230 10.61 -12.85 -1.08
C GLY A 230 11.02 -14.20 -1.67
N CYS A 231 11.65 -14.21 -2.85
CA CYS A 231 12.11 -15.38 -3.57
C CYS A 231 13.16 -14.99 -4.62
N ASP A 232 13.79 -15.97 -5.25
CA ASP A 232 14.75 -15.82 -6.34
C ASP A 232 14.27 -16.41 -7.68
N ASP A 233 13.15 -17.12 -7.68
CA ASP A 233 12.54 -17.75 -8.87
C ASP A 233 12.00 -16.75 -9.91
N TRP A 234 11.95 -15.45 -9.59
CA TRP A 234 11.63 -14.39 -10.54
C TRP A 234 12.60 -14.38 -11.73
N GLU A 235 13.85 -14.79 -11.55
CA GLU A 235 14.87 -14.78 -12.61
C GLU A 235 14.51 -15.80 -13.69
N GLU A 236 14.19 -17.02 -13.32
CA GLU A 236 13.75 -18.05 -14.27
C GLU A 236 12.42 -17.69 -14.95
N ARG A 237 11.55 -16.99 -14.23
CA ARG A 237 10.24 -16.57 -14.72
C ARG A 237 10.33 -15.46 -15.75
N PHE A 238 11.25 -14.51 -15.55
CA PHE A 238 11.34 -13.30 -16.37
C PHE A 238 12.35 -13.39 -17.50
N TYR A 239 13.34 -14.29 -17.41
CA TYR A 239 14.42 -14.41 -18.36
C TYR A 239 14.38 -15.75 -19.09
N LYS A 240 14.70 -15.72 -20.38
CA LYS A 240 14.86 -16.90 -21.22
C LYS A 240 16.22 -16.89 -21.89
N ALA A 241 16.88 -18.02 -21.91
CA ALA A 241 18.08 -18.20 -22.70
C ALA A 241 17.75 -18.04 -24.19
N GLN A 242 18.41 -17.14 -24.86
CA GLN A 242 18.35 -17.05 -26.32
C GLN A 242 19.43 -17.93 -26.92
N PRO A 243 19.12 -18.68 -28.01
CA PRO A 243 20.15 -19.39 -28.74
C PRO A 243 21.23 -18.38 -29.18
N ALA A 244 22.48 -18.72 -28.98
CA ALA A 244 23.59 -17.92 -29.46
C ALA A 244 23.39 -17.69 -30.96
N GLN A 245 23.24 -16.43 -31.37
CA GLN A 245 23.36 -16.10 -32.78
C GLN A 245 24.79 -16.41 -33.18
N GLY A 246 24.98 -17.46 -34.00
CA GLY A 246 26.31 -17.86 -34.44
C GLY A 246 27.05 -16.67 -35.05
N SER A 247 28.22 -16.37 -34.51
CA SER A 247 29.11 -15.44 -35.16
C SER A 247 29.45 -16.01 -36.54
N LEU A 248 29.39 -15.17 -37.54
CA LEU A 248 29.79 -15.54 -38.91
C LEU A 248 31.27 -16.03 -38.95
N PHE A 249 32.02 -15.80 -37.87
CA PHE A 249 33.46 -16.10 -37.71
C PHE A 249 33.75 -17.19 -36.66
N GLY A 250 32.71 -17.91 -36.14
CA GLY A 250 32.94 -19.16 -35.41
C GLY A 250 33.31 -19.06 -33.93
N ASP A 251 33.30 -17.86 -33.32
CA ASP A 251 33.52 -17.76 -31.89
C ASP A 251 32.33 -18.30 -31.07
N PRO A 252 32.58 -19.11 -30.01
CA PRO A 252 31.50 -19.60 -29.14
C PRO A 252 30.87 -18.42 -28.39
N VAL A 253 29.67 -18.00 -28.83
CA VAL A 253 28.92 -17.00 -28.10
C VAL A 253 28.18 -17.73 -27.00
N ASN A 254 28.45 -17.41 -25.73
CA ASN A 254 27.70 -17.96 -24.61
C ASN A 254 26.24 -17.57 -24.73
N PRO A 255 25.29 -18.49 -24.52
CA PRO A 255 23.86 -18.20 -24.55
C PRO A 255 23.57 -17.14 -23.46
N GLU A 256 23.02 -16.02 -23.89
CA GLU A 256 22.66 -14.93 -22.99
C GLU A 256 21.17 -15.00 -22.65
N SER A 257 20.82 -14.87 -21.36
CA SER A 257 19.45 -14.82 -20.93
C SER A 257 18.92 -13.39 -21.05
N VAL A 258 17.81 -13.24 -21.80
CA VAL A 258 17.17 -11.95 -22.07
C VAL A 258 15.81 -11.90 -21.39
N ARG A 259 15.46 -10.74 -20.85
CA ARG A 259 14.16 -10.52 -20.24
C ARG A 259 13.05 -10.59 -21.27
N MET A 260 12.16 -11.56 -21.08
CA MET A 260 10.94 -11.72 -21.90
C MET A 260 9.71 -11.14 -21.20
N ALA A 261 9.74 -11.05 -19.87
CA ALA A 261 8.59 -10.56 -19.10
C ALA A 261 8.33 -9.06 -19.36
N THR A 262 7.09 -8.77 -19.66
CA THR A 262 6.54 -7.41 -19.75
C THR A 262 6.34 -6.80 -18.38
N GLY A 263 6.13 -5.48 -18.32
CA GLY A 263 5.80 -4.81 -17.04
C GLY A 263 4.48 -5.32 -16.42
N ALA A 264 3.54 -5.80 -17.22
CA ALA A 264 2.29 -6.38 -16.74
C ALA A 264 2.51 -7.77 -16.11
N GLU A 265 3.36 -8.60 -16.71
CA GLU A 265 3.70 -9.92 -16.15
C GLU A 265 4.52 -9.81 -14.87
N ILE A 266 5.40 -8.81 -14.76
CA ILE A 266 6.15 -8.52 -13.53
C ILE A 266 5.18 -8.09 -12.40
N ALA A 267 4.21 -7.24 -12.70
CA ALA A 267 3.18 -6.82 -11.73
C ALA A 267 2.27 -8.00 -11.34
N ALA A 268 1.89 -8.86 -12.29
CA ALA A 268 1.12 -10.06 -12.02
C ALA A 268 1.88 -11.05 -11.12
N PHE A 269 3.18 -11.19 -11.31
CA PHE A 269 4.04 -11.99 -10.44
C PHE A 269 4.08 -11.44 -9.01
N ALA A 270 4.25 -10.13 -8.85
CA ALA A 270 4.20 -9.51 -7.52
C ALA A 270 2.86 -9.81 -6.82
N ARG A 271 1.74 -9.65 -7.55
CA ARG A 271 0.40 -9.96 -7.03
C ARG A 271 0.23 -11.44 -6.66
N GLU A 272 0.79 -12.37 -7.45
CA GLU A 272 0.83 -13.80 -7.14
C GLU A 272 1.59 -14.05 -5.83
N ARG A 273 2.76 -13.38 -5.64
CA ARG A 273 3.53 -13.48 -4.40
C ARG A 273 2.73 -12.99 -3.18
N PHE A 274 2.02 -11.87 -3.31
CA PHE A 274 1.14 -11.38 -2.24
C PHE A 274 0.02 -12.36 -1.93
N GLY A 275 -0.60 -12.96 -2.96
CA GLY A 275 -1.64 -13.99 -2.81
C GLY A 275 -1.16 -15.28 -2.14
N GLY A 276 0.17 -15.53 -2.13
CA GLY A 276 0.76 -16.63 -1.39
C GLY A 276 0.77 -16.46 0.13
N ILE A 277 0.59 -15.22 0.63
CA ILE A 277 0.63 -14.92 2.08
C ILE A 277 -0.63 -14.22 2.58
N PHE A 278 -1.38 -13.53 1.73
CA PHE A 278 -2.64 -12.87 2.07
C PHE A 278 -3.83 -13.60 1.47
N ALA A 279 -4.88 -13.80 2.24
CA ALA A 279 -6.13 -14.40 1.77
C ALA A 279 -6.92 -13.49 0.81
N TYR A 280 -6.68 -12.18 0.86
CA TYR A 280 -7.25 -11.19 -0.04
C TYR A 280 -6.16 -10.26 -0.57
N VAL A 281 -6.13 -10.12 -1.89
CA VAL A 281 -5.32 -9.16 -2.64
C VAL A 281 -6.24 -8.43 -3.60
N SER A 282 -6.35 -7.13 -3.47
CA SER A 282 -7.22 -6.34 -4.35
C SER A 282 -6.72 -6.31 -5.80
N ASP A 283 -7.58 -5.90 -6.72
CA ASP A 283 -7.09 -5.30 -7.95
C ASP A 283 -6.29 -4.03 -7.59
N PRO A 284 -5.20 -3.74 -8.30
CA PRO A 284 -4.41 -2.56 -8.02
C PRO A 284 -5.14 -1.28 -8.43
N LEU A 285 -4.97 -0.22 -7.66
CA LEU A 285 -5.23 1.13 -8.12
C LEU A 285 -3.94 1.64 -8.82
N PRO A 286 -3.94 1.79 -10.16
CA PRO A 286 -2.77 2.26 -10.88
C PRO A 286 -2.58 3.76 -10.63
N LEU A 287 -1.36 4.17 -10.28
CA LEU A 287 -0.98 5.56 -10.12
C LEU A 287 -0.01 5.96 -11.22
N LEU A 288 -0.43 6.93 -12.01
CA LEU A 288 0.25 7.31 -13.23
C LEU A 288 1.09 8.57 -13.02
N ILE A 289 2.32 8.56 -13.55
CA ILE A 289 3.14 9.75 -13.71
C ILE A 289 3.33 9.98 -15.20
N ASN A 290 2.95 11.15 -15.69
CA ASN A 290 3.00 11.49 -17.13
C ASN A 290 2.32 10.42 -18.02
N GLY A 291 1.16 9.91 -17.57
CA GLY A 291 0.36 8.93 -18.30
C GLY A 291 0.93 7.50 -18.33
N ARG A 292 2.01 7.23 -17.60
CA ARG A 292 2.64 5.90 -17.51
C ARG A 292 2.44 5.30 -16.13
N ASP A 293 2.22 3.98 -16.05
CA ASP A 293 2.14 3.24 -14.80
C ASP A 293 3.44 3.37 -14.01
N PHE A 294 3.36 3.95 -12.84
CA PHE A 294 4.52 4.17 -12.00
C PHE A 294 4.44 3.36 -10.72
N PHE A 295 3.29 3.41 -10.04
CA PHE A 295 2.99 2.64 -8.85
C PHE A 295 1.69 1.86 -9.02
N GLU A 296 1.53 0.84 -8.22
CA GLU A 296 0.29 0.09 -8.04
C GLU A 296 -0.05 0.06 -6.55
N LEU A 297 -1.18 0.64 -6.17
CA LEU A 297 -1.62 0.64 -4.78
C LEU A 297 -2.54 -0.55 -4.55
N TYR A 298 -2.11 -1.48 -3.72
CA TYR A 298 -2.82 -2.70 -3.34
C TYR A 298 -3.40 -2.59 -1.93
N CYS A 299 -4.57 -3.17 -1.72
CA CYS A 299 -5.04 -3.53 -0.39
C CYS A 299 -4.87 -5.04 -0.20
N LEU A 300 -4.17 -5.42 0.87
CA LEU A 300 -3.86 -6.80 1.23
C LEU A 300 -4.45 -7.09 2.61
N SER A 301 -5.14 -8.21 2.78
CA SER A 301 -5.69 -8.57 4.09
C SER A 301 -5.68 -10.08 4.30
N ASN A 302 -5.45 -10.45 5.54
CA ASN A 302 -5.52 -11.85 5.99
C ASN A 302 -6.45 -11.99 7.21
N ASN A 303 -7.62 -11.33 7.13
CA ASN A 303 -8.66 -11.35 8.15
C ASN A 303 -9.93 -12.08 7.62
N PRO A 304 -9.97 -13.43 7.65
CA PRO A 304 -11.00 -14.21 6.98
C PRO A 304 -12.45 -13.78 7.32
N PRO A 305 -12.80 -13.49 8.59
CA PRO A 305 -14.16 -13.07 8.95
C PRO A 305 -14.58 -11.72 8.34
N ALA A 306 -13.65 -10.88 7.91
CA ALA A 306 -13.92 -9.53 7.41
C ALA A 306 -13.68 -9.38 5.90
N ILE A 307 -13.20 -10.41 5.20
CA ILE A 307 -12.81 -10.31 3.78
C ILE A 307 -13.93 -9.73 2.90
N ASP A 308 -15.16 -10.19 3.03
CA ASP A 308 -16.27 -9.69 2.21
C ASP A 308 -16.59 -8.21 2.46
N LEU A 309 -16.40 -7.75 3.69
CA LEU A 309 -16.58 -6.35 4.04
C LEU A 309 -15.43 -5.50 3.51
N ILE A 310 -14.20 -5.95 3.71
CA ILE A 310 -12.97 -5.31 3.20
C ILE A 310 -13.06 -5.19 1.68
N LYS A 311 -13.38 -6.27 0.99
CA LYS A 311 -13.54 -6.33 -0.46
C LYS A 311 -14.49 -5.26 -0.98
N ARG A 312 -15.69 -5.13 -0.38
CA ARG A 312 -16.66 -4.09 -0.79
C ARG A 312 -16.13 -2.67 -0.64
N GLY A 313 -15.46 -2.36 0.48
CA GLY A 313 -14.85 -1.05 0.70
C GLY A 313 -13.73 -0.76 -0.28
N VAL A 314 -12.86 -1.75 -0.51
CA VAL A 314 -11.70 -1.62 -1.42
C VAL A 314 -12.15 -1.51 -2.88
N GLU A 315 -13.10 -2.34 -3.32
CA GLU A 315 -13.64 -2.27 -4.69
C GLU A 315 -14.29 -0.91 -4.98
N HIS A 316 -15.00 -0.34 -3.99
CA HIS A 316 -15.55 1.00 -4.12
C HIS A 316 -14.45 2.04 -4.35
N VAL A 317 -13.40 2.03 -3.52
CA VAL A 317 -12.26 2.94 -3.62
C VAL A 317 -11.52 2.76 -4.95
N VAL A 318 -11.15 1.53 -5.29
CA VAL A 318 -10.42 1.24 -6.53
C VAL A 318 -11.23 1.67 -7.75
N LYS A 319 -12.53 1.34 -7.82
CA LYS A 319 -13.40 1.74 -8.93
C LYS A 319 -13.52 3.27 -9.07
N LYS A 320 -13.62 3.98 -7.95
CA LYS A 320 -13.78 5.44 -7.92
C LYS A 320 -12.53 6.15 -8.44
N TYR A 321 -11.36 5.72 -8.00
CA TYR A 321 -10.09 6.41 -8.26
C TYR A 321 -9.30 5.86 -9.44
N THR A 322 -9.67 4.70 -10.01
CA THR A 322 -9.01 4.17 -11.21
C THR A 322 -9.17 5.13 -12.39
N PRO A 323 -8.05 5.54 -13.04
CA PRO A 323 -8.08 6.40 -14.21
C PRO A 323 -8.94 5.81 -15.34
N ALA A 324 -9.60 6.67 -16.12
CA ALA A 324 -10.47 6.24 -17.22
C ALA A 324 -9.75 5.35 -18.23
N SER A 325 -8.46 5.59 -18.49
CA SER A 325 -7.60 4.78 -19.35
C SER A 325 -7.40 3.32 -18.90
N HIS A 326 -7.65 3.04 -17.61
CA HIS A 326 -7.48 1.72 -16.99
C HIS A 326 -8.81 1.08 -16.58
N ARG A 327 -9.93 1.77 -16.77
CA ARG A 327 -11.24 1.17 -16.51
C ARG A 327 -11.48 0.11 -17.59
N ARG A 328 -11.59 -1.14 -17.16
CA ARG A 328 -12.04 -2.21 -18.07
C ARG A 328 -13.41 -1.77 -18.60
N SER A 329 -13.58 -1.75 -19.93
CA SER A 329 -14.91 -1.73 -20.54
C SER A 329 -15.65 -2.92 -19.93
N ALA A 330 -16.77 -2.65 -19.28
CA ALA A 330 -17.65 -3.71 -18.79
C ALA A 330 -17.98 -4.64 -19.96
N PRO A 331 -17.99 -5.97 -19.75
CA PRO A 331 -18.35 -6.93 -20.78
C PRO A 331 -19.78 -6.71 -21.26
#